data_6f626960128810bcc3b518892d4971a6
#
_entry.id   6f626960128810bcc3b518892d4971a6
#
_cell.length_a   1.000
_cell.length_b   1.000
_cell.length_c   1.000
_cell.angle_alpha   90.00
_cell.angle_beta   90.00
_cell.angle_gamma   90.00
#
_symmetry.space_group_name_H-M   'P 1'
#
loop_
_entity.id
_entity.type
_entity.pdbx_description
1 polymer ?
#
loop_
_entity_poly.entity_id
_entity_poly.type
_entity_poly.pdbx_seq_one_letter_code
_entity_poly.pdbx_strand_id
1 'polypeptide(L)'
;MVQKYQSLVYTVCHQLVPDVGDAQDLTQETFLAAWRAIDRCPSGFEKQWLARIAANKAKDYLRSAWVRRVNIPGDDILALEGAPPG
;
A
#
# COMPACT_ATOMS: atom_id res chain seq x y z
N MET A 1 -16.08 -10.29 -3.92
CA MET A 1 -15.31 -9.08 -4.16
C MET A 1 -13.81 -9.34 -4.23
N VAL A 2 -13.29 -10.08 -3.27
CA VAL A 2 -11.85 -10.29 -3.20
C VAL A 2 -11.31 -10.90 -4.48
N GLN A 3 -11.93 -11.96 -4.95
CA GLN A 3 -11.44 -12.64 -6.14
C GLN A 3 -11.54 -11.77 -7.37
N LYS A 4 -12.58 -10.94 -7.42
CA LYS A 4 -12.81 -10.11 -8.58
C LYS A 4 -11.71 -9.09 -8.79
N TYR A 5 -11.21 -8.52 -7.70
CA TYR A 5 -10.24 -7.44 -7.78
C TYR A 5 -8.83 -7.86 -7.39
N GLN A 6 -8.61 -9.14 -7.17
CA GLN A 6 -7.31 -9.60 -6.71
C GLN A 6 -6.22 -9.28 -7.71
N SER A 7 -6.45 -9.53 -8.98
CA SER A 7 -5.45 -9.24 -10.00
C SER A 7 -5.15 -7.76 -10.09
N LEU A 8 -6.17 -6.93 -9.97
CA LEU A 8 -5.98 -5.50 -10.00
C LEU A 8 -5.09 -5.05 -8.84
N VAL A 9 -5.41 -5.49 -7.64
CA VAL A 9 -4.66 -5.10 -6.45
C VAL A 9 -3.23 -5.60 -6.55
N TYR A 10 -3.05 -6.83 -6.96
CA TYR A 10 -1.71 -7.38 -7.11
C TYR A 10 -0.92 -6.58 -8.15
N THR A 11 -1.53 -6.25 -9.25
CA THR A 11 -0.86 -5.48 -10.30
C THR A 11 -0.40 -4.13 -9.77
N VAL A 12 -1.25 -3.44 -9.03
CA VAL A 12 -0.89 -2.16 -8.45
C VAL A 12 0.30 -2.32 -7.49
N CYS A 13 0.24 -3.32 -6.63
CA CYS A 13 1.33 -3.56 -5.69
C CYS A 13 2.62 -3.91 -6.42
N HIS A 14 2.53 -4.74 -7.43
CA HIS A 14 3.71 -5.22 -8.15
C HIS A 14 4.35 -4.10 -8.96
N GLN A 15 3.58 -3.16 -9.44
CA GLN A 15 4.14 -2.04 -10.18
C GLN A 15 5.04 -1.18 -9.29
N LEU A 16 4.71 -1.09 -8.03
CA LEU A 16 5.48 -0.30 -7.08
C LEU A 16 6.54 -1.13 -6.36
N VAL A 17 6.27 -2.42 -6.16
CA VAL A 17 7.16 -3.32 -5.46
C VAL A 17 7.45 -4.51 -6.37
N PRO A 18 8.61 -4.55 -7.00
CA PRO A 18 8.90 -5.59 -8.01
C PRO A 18 8.96 -7.00 -7.45
N ASP A 19 9.26 -7.14 -6.17
CA ASP A 19 9.39 -8.47 -5.57
C ASP A 19 8.02 -9.15 -5.50
N VAL A 20 7.93 -10.35 -6.06
CA VAL A 20 6.67 -11.06 -6.14
C VAL A 20 6.14 -11.39 -4.75
N GLY A 21 7.01 -11.87 -3.86
CA GLY A 21 6.59 -12.21 -2.52
C GLY A 21 6.05 -11.02 -1.76
N ASP A 22 6.74 -9.90 -1.86
CA ASP A 22 6.30 -8.69 -1.19
C ASP A 22 5.00 -8.17 -1.80
N ALA A 23 4.88 -8.24 -3.11
CA ALA A 23 3.65 -7.79 -3.77
C ALA A 23 2.47 -8.64 -3.33
N GLN A 24 2.67 -9.94 -3.16
CA GLN A 24 1.61 -10.81 -2.68
C GLN A 24 1.22 -10.48 -1.25
N ASP A 25 2.20 -10.23 -0.40
CA ASP A 25 1.92 -9.84 0.97
C ASP A 25 1.12 -8.55 1.02
N LEU A 26 1.53 -7.57 0.22
CA LEU A 26 0.84 -6.30 0.16
C LEU A 26 -0.58 -6.46 -0.36
N THR A 27 -0.77 -7.36 -1.30
CA THR A 27 -2.10 -7.65 -1.80
C THR A 27 -3.00 -8.16 -0.68
N GLN A 28 -2.50 -9.08 0.12
CA GLN A 28 -3.27 -9.59 1.24
C GLN A 28 -3.56 -8.51 2.27
N GLU A 29 -2.55 -7.70 2.59
CA GLU A 29 -2.75 -6.62 3.54
C GLU A 29 -3.76 -5.60 3.03
N THR A 30 -3.74 -5.36 1.73
CA THR A 30 -4.70 -4.46 1.13
C THR A 30 -6.11 -4.94 1.33
N PHE A 31 -6.34 -6.23 1.11
CA PHE A 31 -7.68 -6.76 1.28
C PHE A 31 -8.10 -6.81 2.73
N LEU A 32 -7.16 -7.05 3.64
CA LEU A 32 -7.49 -6.98 5.06
C LEU A 32 -7.87 -5.57 5.46
N ALA A 33 -7.13 -4.58 5.01
CA ALA A 33 -7.45 -3.20 5.30
C ALA A 33 -8.79 -2.81 4.68
N ALA A 34 -9.02 -3.27 3.46
CA ALA A 34 -10.27 -2.99 2.77
C ALA A 34 -11.45 -3.61 3.52
N TRP A 35 -11.28 -4.82 3.99
CA TRP A 35 -12.34 -5.50 4.71
C TRP A 35 -12.70 -4.74 5.99
N ARG A 36 -11.70 -4.26 6.70
CA ARG A 36 -11.93 -3.51 7.93
C ARG A 36 -12.62 -2.19 7.69
N ALA A 37 -12.40 -1.60 6.52
CA ALA A 37 -12.97 -0.31 6.18
C ALA A 37 -14.05 -0.42 5.12
N ILE A 38 -14.66 -1.59 4.98
CA ILE A 38 -15.61 -1.82 3.91
C ILE A 38 -16.80 -0.86 4.00
N ASP A 39 -17.15 -0.42 5.19
CA ASP A 39 -18.24 0.50 5.37
C ASP A 39 -17.98 1.86 4.74
N ARG A 40 -16.73 2.17 4.51
CA ARG A 40 -16.34 3.45 3.94
C ARG A 40 -16.20 3.40 2.43
N CYS A 41 -16.36 2.22 1.85
CA CYS A 41 -16.23 2.07 0.41
C CYS A 41 -17.39 2.75 -0.30
N PRO A 42 -17.11 3.72 -1.18
CA PRO A 42 -18.18 4.34 -1.94
C PRO A 42 -18.83 3.33 -2.87
N SER A 43 -20.12 3.36 -2.91
CA SER A 43 -20.86 2.47 -3.79
C SER A 43 -20.52 2.78 -5.24
N GLY A 44 -20.14 1.76 -5.99
CA GLY A 44 -19.80 1.92 -7.39
C GLY A 44 -18.35 2.33 -7.65
N PHE A 45 -17.56 2.52 -6.61
CA PHE A 45 -16.17 2.91 -6.76
C PHE A 45 -15.21 1.94 -6.09
N GLU A 46 -15.62 0.69 -5.97
CA GLU A 46 -14.81 -0.31 -5.28
C GLU A 46 -13.44 -0.47 -5.92
N LYS A 47 -13.39 -0.44 -7.23
CA LYS A 47 -12.12 -0.64 -7.94
C LYS A 47 -11.12 0.45 -7.60
N GLN A 48 -11.54 1.70 -7.72
CA GLN A 48 -10.67 2.82 -7.42
C GLN A 48 -10.28 2.86 -5.94
N TRP A 49 -11.22 2.51 -5.10
CA TRP A 49 -10.99 2.49 -3.67
C TRP A 49 -9.93 1.46 -3.30
N LEU A 50 -10.05 0.26 -3.84
CA LEU A 50 -9.06 -0.79 -3.59
C LEU A 50 -7.70 -0.43 -4.15
N ALA A 51 -7.67 0.13 -5.35
CA ALA A 51 -6.40 0.54 -5.95
C ALA A 51 -5.70 1.59 -5.10
N ARG A 52 -6.46 2.50 -4.52
CA ARG A 52 -5.89 3.52 -3.65
C ARG A 52 -5.29 2.89 -2.39
N ILE A 53 -6.01 1.95 -1.78
CA ILE A 53 -5.48 1.27 -0.61
C ILE A 53 -4.21 0.53 -0.96
N ALA A 54 -4.22 -0.16 -2.09
CA ALA A 54 -3.04 -0.92 -2.53
C ALA A 54 -1.85 0.00 -2.75
N ALA A 55 -2.07 1.14 -3.41
CA ALA A 55 -0.99 2.08 -3.65
C ALA A 55 -0.44 2.63 -2.35
N ASN A 56 -1.32 2.95 -1.40
CA ASN A 56 -0.88 3.45 -0.11
C ASN A 56 -0.06 2.41 0.64
N LYS A 57 -0.49 1.17 0.63
CA LYS A 57 0.26 0.10 1.28
C LYS A 57 1.63 -0.09 0.65
N ALA A 58 1.69 -0.07 -0.67
CA ALA A 58 2.96 -0.23 -1.36
C ALA A 58 3.89 0.93 -1.07
N LYS A 59 3.38 2.15 -1.04
CA LYS A 59 4.20 3.30 -0.72
C LYS A 59 4.73 3.23 0.70
N ASP A 60 3.90 2.81 1.63
CA ASP A 60 4.35 2.66 3.02
C ASP A 60 5.44 1.62 3.12
N TYR A 61 5.29 0.52 2.40
CA TYR A 61 6.31 -0.52 2.38
C TYR A 61 7.63 0.01 1.83
N LEU A 62 7.56 0.75 0.72
CA LEU A 62 8.76 1.28 0.10
C LEU A 62 9.46 2.27 1.01
N ARG A 63 8.69 3.12 1.67
CA ARG A 63 9.27 4.09 2.60
C ARG A 63 9.97 3.38 3.74
N SER A 64 9.32 2.37 4.28
CA SER A 64 9.89 1.62 5.39
C SER A 64 11.16 0.89 4.97
N ALA A 65 11.14 0.26 3.80
CA ALA A 65 12.30 -0.44 3.29
C ALA A 65 13.44 0.51 2.99
N TRP A 66 13.12 1.68 2.44
CA TRP A 66 14.14 2.67 2.12
C TRP A 66 14.83 3.17 3.38
N VAL A 67 14.04 3.46 4.41
CA VAL A 67 14.60 3.94 5.67
C VAL A 67 15.54 2.91 6.28
N ARG A 68 15.12 1.67 6.28
CA ARG A 68 15.96 0.61 6.85
C ARG A 68 17.24 0.42 6.07
N ARG A 69 17.16 0.52 4.74
CA ARG A 69 18.31 0.28 3.90
C ARG A 69 19.33 1.40 3.98
N VAL A 70 18.84 2.63 4.03
CA VAL A 70 19.72 3.79 4.02
C VAL A 70 20.37 4.03 5.38
N ASN A 71 19.71 3.60 6.44
CA ASN A 71 20.24 3.77 7.78
C ASN A 71 20.53 5.24 8.08
N ILE A 72 19.56 6.08 7.84
CA ILE A 72 19.70 7.51 8.02
C ILE A 72 19.58 7.90 9.50
N PRO A 73 20.34 8.89 9.95
CA PRO A 73 20.18 9.41 11.31
C PRO A 73 18.75 9.90 11.56
N GLY A 74 18.38 9.88 12.80
CA GLY A 74 17.01 10.17 13.16
C GLY A 74 16.47 11.50 12.68
N ASP A 75 17.30 12.54 12.69
CA ASP A 75 16.82 13.85 12.28
C ASP A 75 16.42 13.87 10.81
N ASP A 76 17.13 13.15 9.99
CA ASP A 76 16.74 13.06 8.59
C ASP A 76 15.39 12.42 8.45
N ILE A 77 15.14 11.42 9.27
CA ILE A 77 13.85 10.76 9.25
C ILE A 77 12.76 11.73 9.65
N LEU A 78 13.05 12.56 10.63
CA LEU A 78 12.09 13.56 11.06
C LEU A 78 11.77 14.54 9.95
N ALA A 79 12.78 14.92 9.20
CA ALA A 79 12.54 15.81 8.08
C ALA A 79 11.60 15.17 7.07
N LEU A 80 11.77 13.90 6.85
CA LEU A 80 10.89 13.18 5.95
C LEU A 80 9.49 13.07 6.53
N GLU A 81 9.43 12.93 7.83
CA GLU A 81 8.14 12.85 8.50
C GLU A 81 7.34 14.12 8.30
N GLY A 82 8.03 15.23 8.19
CA GLY A 82 7.35 16.46 7.94
C GLY A 82 6.56 16.42 6.66
N ALA A 83 6.90 15.52 5.80
CA ALA A 83 6.13 15.36 4.59
C ALA A 83 4.71 14.97 4.96
N PRO A 84 3.78 15.38 4.18
CA PRO A 84 2.39 15.13 4.48
C PRO A 84 2.13 13.63 4.58
N PRO A 85 1.35 13.26 5.51
CA PRO A 85 1.00 11.85 5.66
C PRO A 85 0.14 11.37 4.54
N GLY A 86 0.04 11.98 3.55
CA GLY A 86 -0.57 11.54 2.30
C GLY A 86 -1.94 10.99 2.42
#